data_1898821063f1f519efda53ae97b85111
#
_entry.id   1898821063f1f519efda53ae97b85111
#
_cell.length_a   1.000
_cell.length_b   1.000
_cell.length_c   1.000
_cell.angle_alpha   90.00
_cell.angle_beta   90.00
_cell.angle_gamma   90.00
#
_symmetry.space_group_name_H-M   'P 1'
#
loop_
_entity.id
_entity.type
_entity.pdbx_description
1 polymer ?
#
loop_
_entity_poly.entity_id
_entity_poly.type
_entity_poly.pdbx_seq_one_letter_code
_entity_poly.pdbx_strand_id
1 'polypeptide(L)'
;MKKLSLVLIVLFGLSAIQCTNEKPEKESQDKMEYAIVIHGGAGNTSPDNLPEERREEYSEKLKEARDKGVEMLKSGGTALETVEEVIHVLENSPLFNAGKGAVFTHQGTNELDASIMDGSDLNAGAVAGVRDIKNPISAAREVLNNSDHVMLSGSGASRFAKEVGLEIVDTSYFYTERRWEALQKTLNEDKNGTVGCVVLDKEGNLAAGTSTGGRTNKKYGRIGDSPIIGAGNYANNNTCAVSATGHGEYFIRYTVAHDISALMEYKNMSLQEASELVINDKLVEANGDGGIIAVDKDGNISMTFNTSMMFRAYAKSNGEEGVSIFK
;
A
#
# COMPACT_ATOMS: atom_id res chain seq x y z
N MET A 1 -64.51 29.95 78.66
CA MET A 1 -64.82 29.59 77.28
C MET A 1 -63.48 29.60 76.51
N LYS A 2 -62.80 28.46 76.32
CA LYS A 2 -61.50 28.37 75.61
C LYS A 2 -61.73 27.65 74.30
N LYS A 3 -61.50 28.32 73.19
CA LYS A 3 -61.58 27.75 71.87
C LYS A 3 -60.32 26.92 71.60
N LEU A 4 -60.49 25.64 71.25
CA LEU A 4 -59.47 24.74 70.86
C LEU A 4 -59.31 24.83 69.31
N SER A 5 -58.18 25.32 68.83
CA SER A 5 -57.90 25.33 67.43
C SER A 5 -57.11 24.06 67.02
N LEU A 6 -57.71 23.29 66.15
CA LEU A 6 -57.17 22.08 65.58
C LEU A 6 -56.20 22.45 64.42
N VAL A 7 -54.91 22.16 64.57
CA VAL A 7 -53.92 22.35 63.48
C VAL A 7 -53.78 21.03 62.72
N LEU A 8 -54.21 21.03 61.46
CA LEU A 8 -54.09 19.92 60.56
C LEU A 8 -52.68 19.97 59.89
N ILE A 9 -51.78 19.06 60.24
CA ILE A 9 -50.47 18.93 59.57
C ILE A 9 -50.62 18.02 58.35
N VAL A 10 -50.55 18.61 57.16
CA VAL A 10 -50.52 17.90 55.91
C VAL A 10 -49.01 17.54 55.61
N LEU A 11 -48.64 16.28 55.73
CA LEU A 11 -47.36 15.77 55.31
C LEU A 11 -47.37 15.62 53.80
N PHE A 12 -46.65 16.48 53.09
CA PHE A 12 -46.29 16.31 51.68
C PHE A 12 -45.09 15.35 51.59
N GLY A 13 -45.34 14.14 51.15
CA GLY A 13 -44.26 13.19 50.78
C GLY A 13 -43.59 13.63 49.50
N LEU A 14 -42.35 14.13 49.57
CA LEU A 14 -41.48 14.31 48.41
C LEU A 14 -40.95 12.91 47.96
N SER A 15 -41.55 12.39 46.90
CA SER A 15 -40.97 11.27 46.18
C SER A 15 -39.80 11.80 45.34
N ALA A 16 -38.55 11.59 45.77
CA ALA A 16 -37.36 11.84 44.97
C ALA A 16 -37.33 10.84 43.82
N ILE A 17 -37.67 11.27 42.62
CA ILE A 17 -37.39 10.53 41.38
C ILE A 17 -35.86 10.63 41.14
N GLN A 18 -35.14 9.60 41.48
CA GLN A 18 -33.74 9.43 41.12
C GLN A 18 -33.66 9.13 39.60
N CYS A 19 -33.45 10.19 38.79
CA CYS A 19 -33.03 10.00 37.41
C CYS A 19 -31.63 9.43 37.43
N THR A 20 -31.51 8.14 37.23
CA THR A 20 -30.23 7.49 36.84
C THR A 20 -29.89 7.99 35.43
N ASN A 21 -28.97 8.96 35.34
CA ASN A 21 -28.29 9.29 34.11
C ASN A 21 -27.36 8.11 33.77
N GLU A 22 -27.90 7.05 33.20
CA GLU A 22 -27.08 6.11 32.45
C GLU A 22 -26.55 6.87 31.21
N LYS A 23 -25.29 7.28 31.27
CA LYS A 23 -24.55 7.64 30.05
C LYS A 23 -24.64 6.42 29.14
N PRO A 24 -25.04 6.59 27.86
CA PRO A 24 -24.91 5.48 26.93
C PRO A 24 -23.46 5.01 27.00
N GLU A 25 -23.24 3.72 27.33
CA GLU A 25 -21.97 3.07 27.06
C GLU A 25 -21.64 3.36 25.61
N LYS A 26 -20.55 4.11 25.38
CA LYS A 26 -19.93 4.11 24.05
C LYS A 26 -19.64 2.65 23.77
N GLU A 27 -20.34 2.08 22.80
CA GLU A 27 -19.88 0.84 22.16
C GLU A 27 -18.39 1.03 21.93
N SER A 28 -17.57 0.23 22.59
CA SER A 28 -16.17 0.15 22.30
C SER A 28 -16.14 -0.37 20.86
N GLN A 29 -15.91 0.51 19.88
CA GLN A 29 -15.52 0.04 18.57
C GLN A 29 -14.29 -0.80 18.84
N ASP A 30 -14.41 -2.10 18.64
CA ASP A 30 -13.29 -3.03 18.80
C ASP A 30 -12.14 -2.49 17.97
N LYS A 31 -11.04 -2.16 18.66
CA LYS A 31 -9.85 -1.59 18.01
C LYS A 31 -9.41 -2.57 16.92
N MET A 32 -9.23 -2.06 15.69
CA MET A 32 -8.69 -2.86 14.59
C MET A 32 -7.33 -3.43 15.00
N GLU A 33 -7.21 -4.76 15.08
CA GLU A 33 -5.96 -5.41 15.46
C GLU A 33 -4.93 -5.34 14.33
N TYR A 34 -5.37 -5.57 13.09
CA TYR A 34 -4.53 -5.46 11.91
C TYR A 34 -5.36 -5.14 10.67
N ALA A 35 -4.71 -4.55 9.68
CA ALA A 35 -5.25 -4.39 8.34
C ALA A 35 -4.14 -4.52 7.30
N ILE A 36 -4.46 -5.11 6.16
CA ILE A 36 -3.55 -5.27 5.01
C ILE A 36 -4.26 -4.87 3.72
N VAL A 37 -3.58 -4.11 2.89
CA VAL A 37 -4.04 -3.78 1.54
C VAL A 37 -2.91 -3.98 0.54
N ILE A 38 -3.24 -4.55 -0.63
CA ILE A 38 -2.29 -4.94 -1.68
C ILE A 38 -2.77 -4.38 -3.01
N HIS A 39 -1.85 -3.93 -3.86
CA HIS A 39 -2.12 -3.70 -5.27
C HIS A 39 -1.17 -4.47 -6.17
N GLY A 40 -1.68 -4.84 -7.34
CA GLY A 40 -0.94 -5.47 -8.43
C GLY A 40 -0.78 -4.58 -9.66
N GLY A 41 -0.98 -3.27 -9.48
CA GLY A 41 -0.88 -2.26 -10.54
C GLY A 41 -2.21 -1.64 -10.94
N ALA A 42 -2.16 -0.39 -11.39
CA ALA A 42 -3.27 0.32 -12.01
C ALA A 42 -3.06 0.48 -13.52
N GLY A 43 -4.14 0.66 -14.26
CA GLY A 43 -4.05 0.85 -15.70
C GLY A 43 -5.40 1.11 -16.36
N ASN A 44 -5.35 1.41 -17.67
CA ASN A 44 -6.52 1.67 -18.49
C ASN A 44 -6.78 0.49 -19.43
N THR A 45 -7.66 -0.41 -19.00
CA THR A 45 -8.20 -1.51 -19.83
C THR A 45 -9.66 -1.76 -19.47
N SER A 46 -10.42 -2.29 -20.42
CA SER A 46 -11.81 -2.68 -20.17
C SER A 46 -11.89 -4.16 -19.77
N PRO A 47 -13.01 -4.61 -19.12
CA PRO A 47 -13.26 -6.01 -18.86
C PRO A 47 -13.20 -6.88 -20.12
N ASP A 48 -13.63 -6.37 -21.26
CA ASP A 48 -13.62 -7.11 -22.54
C ASP A 48 -12.21 -7.39 -23.07
N ASN A 49 -11.23 -6.55 -22.70
CA ASN A 49 -9.83 -6.70 -23.10
C ASN A 49 -8.99 -7.53 -22.12
N LEU A 50 -9.59 -7.99 -21.02
CA LEU A 50 -8.95 -8.88 -20.06
C LEU A 50 -9.77 -10.18 -19.95
N PRO A 51 -9.36 -11.28 -20.60
CA PRO A 51 -10.08 -12.55 -20.60
C PRO A 51 -10.37 -13.06 -19.18
N GLU A 52 -11.49 -13.77 -18.99
CA GLU A 52 -11.93 -14.28 -17.68
C GLU A 52 -10.85 -15.11 -17.00
N GLU A 53 -10.27 -16.08 -17.72
CA GLU A 53 -9.18 -16.93 -17.23
C GLU A 53 -8.02 -16.09 -16.66
N ARG A 54 -7.67 -15.01 -17.36
CA ARG A 54 -6.61 -14.10 -16.90
C ARG A 54 -7.02 -13.29 -15.66
N ARG A 55 -8.30 -12.90 -15.55
CA ARG A 55 -8.84 -12.24 -14.35
C ARG A 55 -8.80 -13.17 -13.14
N GLU A 56 -9.13 -14.44 -13.33
CA GLU A 56 -9.03 -15.46 -12.29
C GLU A 56 -7.60 -15.66 -11.83
N GLU A 57 -6.63 -15.83 -12.74
CA GLU A 57 -5.19 -15.94 -12.39
C GLU A 57 -4.69 -14.77 -11.53
N TYR A 58 -5.04 -13.53 -11.90
CA TYR A 58 -4.68 -12.35 -11.11
C TYR A 58 -5.37 -12.35 -9.75
N SER A 59 -6.65 -12.68 -9.70
CA SER A 59 -7.43 -12.68 -8.46
C SER A 59 -6.93 -13.75 -7.48
N GLU A 60 -6.62 -14.94 -7.96
CA GLU A 60 -6.05 -16.03 -7.16
C GLU A 60 -4.67 -15.64 -6.59
N LYS A 61 -3.79 -15.03 -7.40
CA LYS A 61 -2.48 -14.61 -6.93
C LYS A 61 -2.55 -13.46 -5.93
N LEU A 62 -3.45 -12.50 -6.11
CA LEU A 62 -3.71 -11.45 -5.12
C LEU A 62 -4.26 -12.03 -3.82
N LYS A 63 -5.15 -13.01 -3.91
CA LYS A 63 -5.67 -13.73 -2.75
C LYS A 63 -4.56 -14.48 -2.01
N GLU A 64 -3.71 -15.22 -2.72
CA GLU A 64 -2.55 -15.91 -2.13
C GLU A 64 -1.64 -14.94 -1.36
N ALA A 65 -1.30 -13.80 -1.97
CA ALA A 65 -0.46 -12.77 -1.34
C ALA A 65 -1.13 -12.18 -0.09
N ARG A 66 -2.42 -11.85 -0.16
CA ARG A 66 -3.23 -11.37 0.96
C ARG A 66 -3.27 -12.38 2.10
N ASP A 67 -3.60 -13.64 1.79
CA ASP A 67 -3.78 -14.69 2.77
C ASP A 67 -2.46 -15.01 3.50
N LYS A 68 -1.31 -14.95 2.78
CA LYS A 68 0.03 -15.01 3.38
C LYS A 68 0.24 -13.90 4.41
N GLY A 69 -0.09 -12.65 4.06
CA GLY A 69 0.02 -11.53 5.00
C GLY A 69 -0.91 -11.67 6.21
N VAL A 70 -2.15 -12.10 5.99
CA VAL A 70 -3.11 -12.36 7.08
C VAL A 70 -2.61 -13.44 8.04
N GLU A 71 -2.03 -14.53 7.54
CA GLU A 71 -1.43 -15.60 8.35
C GLU A 71 -0.31 -15.04 9.25
N MET A 72 0.58 -14.24 8.68
CA MET A 72 1.67 -13.60 9.41
C MET A 72 1.15 -12.66 10.50
N LEU A 73 0.22 -11.77 10.18
CA LEU A 73 -0.36 -10.83 11.13
C LEU A 73 -1.14 -11.53 12.27
N LYS A 74 -1.87 -12.60 11.96
CA LYS A 74 -2.54 -13.42 12.97
C LYS A 74 -1.56 -14.06 13.95
N SER A 75 -0.39 -14.46 13.46
CA SER A 75 0.67 -15.07 14.30
C SER A 75 1.58 -14.06 15.00
N GLY A 76 1.32 -12.74 14.84
CA GLY A 76 2.08 -11.68 15.51
C GLY A 76 3.31 -11.19 14.71
N GLY A 77 3.33 -11.42 13.39
CA GLY A 77 4.34 -10.85 12.50
C GLY A 77 4.24 -9.33 12.43
N THR A 78 5.39 -8.65 12.32
CA THR A 78 5.45 -7.19 12.21
C THR A 78 4.92 -6.69 10.87
N ALA A 79 4.51 -5.42 10.81
CA ALA A 79 4.06 -4.79 9.57
C ALA A 79 5.14 -4.87 8.48
N LEU A 80 6.36 -4.58 8.84
CA LEU A 80 7.50 -4.52 7.92
C LEU A 80 7.87 -5.89 7.33
N GLU A 81 7.91 -6.96 8.16
CA GLU A 81 8.11 -8.35 7.70
C GLU A 81 6.96 -8.81 6.81
N THR A 82 5.73 -8.46 7.18
CA THR A 82 4.55 -8.82 6.40
C THR A 82 4.55 -8.17 5.02
N VAL A 83 4.90 -6.89 4.93
CA VAL A 83 5.03 -6.17 3.65
C VAL A 83 6.06 -6.85 2.74
N GLU A 84 7.24 -7.20 3.25
CA GLU A 84 8.29 -7.87 2.49
C GLU A 84 7.82 -9.22 1.94
N GLU A 85 7.29 -10.09 2.79
CA GLU A 85 6.85 -11.43 2.41
C GLU A 85 5.68 -11.42 1.42
N VAL A 86 4.76 -10.49 1.57
CA VAL A 86 3.65 -10.31 0.63
C VAL A 86 4.14 -9.86 -0.74
N ILE A 87 5.08 -8.92 -0.78
CA ILE A 87 5.68 -8.48 -2.05
C ILE A 87 6.51 -9.60 -2.68
N HIS A 88 7.17 -10.49 -1.92
CA HIS A 88 7.83 -11.69 -2.46
C HIS A 88 6.87 -12.56 -3.28
N VAL A 89 5.65 -12.79 -2.80
CA VAL A 89 4.63 -13.56 -3.55
C VAL A 89 4.36 -12.90 -4.91
N LEU A 90 4.30 -11.58 -4.95
CA LEU A 90 4.02 -10.82 -6.17
C LEU A 90 5.24 -10.74 -7.10
N GLU A 91 6.46 -10.51 -6.57
CA GLU A 91 7.72 -10.48 -7.33
C GLU A 91 8.06 -11.84 -7.94
N ASN A 92 7.76 -12.94 -7.26
CA ASN A 92 8.00 -14.29 -7.75
C ASN A 92 6.97 -14.75 -8.80
N SER A 93 5.92 -13.96 -9.04
CA SER A 93 4.87 -14.22 -10.03
C SER A 93 5.18 -13.55 -11.37
N PRO A 94 5.05 -14.26 -12.53
CA PRO A 94 5.19 -13.62 -13.83
C PRO A 94 4.01 -12.73 -14.23
N LEU A 95 2.96 -12.68 -13.41
CA LEU A 95 1.73 -11.94 -13.72
C LEU A 95 1.91 -10.42 -13.59
N PHE A 96 2.58 -9.97 -12.53
CA PHE A 96 2.72 -8.56 -12.19
C PHE A 96 3.99 -7.93 -12.78
N ASN A 97 4.04 -6.62 -12.83
CA ASN A 97 5.23 -5.89 -13.28
C ASN A 97 6.18 -5.60 -12.10
N ALA A 98 6.73 -6.64 -11.53
CA ALA A 98 7.74 -6.61 -10.49
C ALA A 98 8.50 -7.94 -10.51
N GLY A 99 9.76 -7.99 -10.08
CA GLY A 99 10.55 -9.21 -10.03
C GLY A 99 10.48 -10.01 -11.34
N LYS A 100 10.06 -11.28 -11.27
CA LYS A 100 10.00 -12.23 -12.39
C LYS A 100 9.12 -11.76 -13.56
N GLY A 101 8.09 -10.93 -13.29
CA GLY A 101 7.16 -10.42 -14.30
C GLY A 101 7.49 -9.01 -14.79
N ALA A 102 8.68 -8.49 -14.49
CA ALA A 102 9.10 -7.15 -14.84
C ALA A 102 9.11 -6.91 -16.36
N VAL A 103 8.75 -5.69 -16.74
CA VAL A 103 8.79 -5.23 -18.14
C VAL A 103 10.22 -5.04 -18.62
N PHE A 104 10.39 -4.99 -19.95
CA PHE A 104 11.67 -4.72 -20.57
C PHE A 104 11.91 -3.24 -20.84
N THR A 105 13.16 -2.83 -20.67
CA THR A 105 13.67 -1.53 -21.12
C THR A 105 13.77 -1.49 -22.65
N HIS A 106 14.04 -0.31 -23.21
CA HIS A 106 14.30 -0.13 -24.65
C HIS A 106 15.47 -1.00 -25.14
N GLN A 107 16.43 -1.30 -24.29
CA GLN A 107 17.59 -2.15 -24.62
C GLN A 107 17.29 -3.65 -24.51
N GLY A 108 16.06 -4.05 -24.21
CA GLY A 108 15.69 -5.44 -24.04
C GLY A 108 16.22 -6.10 -22.75
N THR A 109 16.41 -5.31 -21.71
CA THR A 109 16.82 -5.78 -20.37
C THR A 109 15.73 -5.48 -19.35
N ASN A 110 15.71 -6.21 -18.23
CA ASN A 110 14.86 -5.87 -17.10
C ASN A 110 15.64 -5.02 -16.09
N GLU A 111 15.06 -3.95 -15.63
CA GLU A 111 15.58 -3.09 -14.55
C GLU A 111 14.51 -2.92 -13.51
N LEU A 112 14.85 -3.22 -12.26
CA LEU A 112 13.93 -3.35 -11.15
C LEU A 112 14.19 -2.26 -10.12
N ASP A 113 13.10 -1.75 -9.54
CA ASP A 113 13.11 -0.73 -8.51
C ASP A 113 12.22 -1.19 -7.36
N ALA A 114 12.62 -0.96 -6.10
CA ALA A 114 11.80 -1.24 -4.93
C ALA A 114 12.11 -0.29 -3.78
N SER A 115 11.14 -0.07 -2.90
CA SER A 115 11.33 0.59 -1.62
C SER A 115 10.44 0.01 -0.54
N ILE A 116 10.90 0.14 0.70
CA ILE A 116 10.17 -0.23 1.91
C ILE A 116 10.38 0.83 2.98
N MET A 117 9.37 1.09 3.80
CA MET A 117 9.43 2.11 4.85
C MET A 117 8.71 1.63 6.11
N ASP A 118 9.35 1.88 7.26
CA ASP A 118 8.81 1.67 8.59
C ASP A 118 8.17 2.98 9.10
N GLY A 119 6.90 2.92 9.47
CA GLY A 119 6.17 4.07 9.98
C GLY A 119 6.49 4.41 11.43
N SER A 120 7.15 3.53 12.16
CA SER A 120 7.44 3.71 13.59
C SER A 120 8.55 4.72 13.85
N ASP A 121 9.55 4.77 12.98
CA ASP A 121 10.72 5.63 13.09
C ASP A 121 11.06 6.41 11.82
N LEU A 122 10.23 6.25 10.77
CA LEU A 122 10.39 6.80 9.43
C LEU A 122 11.65 6.29 8.70
N ASN A 123 12.24 5.19 9.16
CA ASN A 123 13.37 4.57 8.49
C ASN A 123 12.90 3.91 7.17
N ALA A 124 13.74 3.97 6.16
CA ALA A 124 13.40 3.48 4.83
C ALA A 124 14.62 2.94 4.09
N GLY A 125 14.36 2.03 3.15
CA GLY A 125 15.36 1.54 2.23
C GLY A 125 14.81 1.41 0.82
N ALA A 126 15.68 1.62 -0.17
CA ALA A 126 15.32 1.53 -1.57
C ALA A 126 16.46 1.03 -2.43
N VAL A 127 16.10 0.37 -3.54
CA VAL A 127 17.01 0.03 -4.63
C VAL A 127 16.41 0.44 -5.97
N ALA A 128 17.28 0.89 -6.89
CA ALA A 128 16.86 1.33 -8.21
C ALA A 128 17.77 0.82 -9.32
N GLY A 129 17.20 0.44 -10.47
CA GLY A 129 17.91 0.00 -11.66
C GLY A 129 18.73 -1.28 -11.47
N VAL A 130 18.30 -2.17 -10.56
CA VAL A 130 18.97 -3.46 -10.32
C VAL A 130 18.50 -4.48 -11.35
N ARG A 131 19.37 -5.47 -11.67
CA ARG A 131 19.14 -6.38 -12.80
C ARG A 131 19.30 -7.87 -12.46
N ASP A 132 19.81 -8.19 -11.29
CA ASP A 132 20.25 -9.53 -10.88
C ASP A 132 19.82 -9.91 -9.47
N ILE A 133 19.16 -9.01 -8.73
CA ILE A 133 18.61 -9.28 -7.40
C ILE A 133 17.25 -9.95 -7.58
N LYS A 134 17.10 -11.19 -7.12
CA LYS A 134 15.86 -11.98 -7.32
C LYS A 134 14.62 -11.26 -6.77
N ASN A 135 14.72 -10.77 -5.54
CA ASN A 135 13.66 -10.04 -4.87
C ASN A 135 14.17 -8.63 -4.47
N PRO A 136 13.92 -7.61 -5.30
CA PRO A 136 14.35 -6.23 -5.00
C PRO A 136 13.81 -5.67 -3.69
N ILE A 137 12.64 -6.10 -3.23
CA ILE A 137 12.08 -5.66 -1.94
C ILE A 137 12.97 -6.08 -0.76
N SER A 138 13.57 -7.27 -0.80
CA SER A 138 14.54 -7.68 0.23
C SER A 138 15.81 -6.84 0.20
N ALA A 139 16.27 -6.44 -0.98
CA ALA A 139 17.41 -5.53 -1.06
C ALA A 139 17.06 -4.14 -0.47
N ALA A 140 15.85 -3.63 -0.71
CA ALA A 140 15.36 -2.42 -0.07
C ALA A 140 15.30 -2.59 1.46
N ARG A 141 14.84 -3.75 1.96
CA ARG A 141 14.81 -4.08 3.39
C ARG A 141 16.21 -4.12 4.00
N GLU A 142 17.18 -4.72 3.30
CA GLU A 142 18.56 -4.77 3.75
C GLU A 142 19.23 -3.38 3.75
N VAL A 143 18.91 -2.52 2.79
CA VAL A 143 19.37 -1.12 2.81
C VAL A 143 18.85 -0.41 4.06
N LEU A 144 17.59 -0.60 4.44
CA LEU A 144 17.00 -0.05 5.66
C LEU A 144 17.69 -0.57 6.92
N ASN A 145 17.99 -1.88 6.98
CA ASN A 145 18.48 -2.54 8.20
C ASN A 145 19.99 -2.47 8.37
N ASN A 146 20.75 -2.56 7.28
CA ASN A 146 22.17 -2.90 7.29
C ASN A 146 23.04 -1.89 6.53
N SER A 147 22.55 -0.65 6.31
CA SER A 147 23.34 0.43 5.73
C SER A 147 23.02 1.78 6.36
N ASP A 148 23.97 2.74 6.23
CA ASP A 148 23.74 4.14 6.59
C ASP A 148 23.03 4.94 5.47
N HIS A 149 22.57 4.25 4.43
CA HIS A 149 21.95 4.86 3.25
C HIS A 149 20.46 4.58 3.20
N VAL A 150 19.71 5.45 2.53
CA VAL A 150 18.29 5.22 2.24
C VAL A 150 18.10 4.58 0.86
N MET A 151 19.02 4.81 -0.09
CA MET A 151 18.86 4.33 -1.46
C MET A 151 20.19 3.91 -2.08
N LEU A 152 20.21 2.74 -2.69
CA LEU A 152 21.31 2.25 -3.51
C LEU A 152 20.84 2.00 -4.95
N SER A 153 21.77 2.00 -5.94
CA SER A 153 21.39 1.81 -7.33
C SER A 153 22.36 0.96 -8.13
N GLY A 154 21.83 0.34 -9.20
CA GLY A 154 22.60 -0.39 -10.23
C GLY A 154 23.57 -1.41 -9.65
N SER A 155 24.78 -1.48 -10.19
CA SER A 155 25.78 -2.45 -9.77
C SER A 155 26.28 -2.27 -8.33
N GLY A 156 26.14 -1.08 -7.76
CA GLY A 156 26.43 -0.83 -6.35
C GLY A 156 25.43 -1.55 -5.44
N ALA A 157 24.14 -1.46 -5.75
CA ALA A 157 23.10 -2.19 -5.05
C ALA A 157 23.23 -3.71 -5.20
N SER A 158 23.57 -4.21 -6.40
CA SER A 158 23.83 -5.64 -6.63
C SER A 158 25.01 -6.17 -5.80
N ARG A 159 26.09 -5.38 -5.68
CA ARG A 159 27.22 -5.74 -4.84
C ARG A 159 26.85 -5.79 -3.37
N PHE A 160 26.14 -4.78 -2.86
CA PHE A 160 25.64 -4.75 -1.50
C PHE A 160 24.73 -5.95 -1.21
N ALA A 161 23.75 -6.23 -2.08
CA ALA A 161 22.87 -7.39 -1.96
C ALA A 161 23.63 -8.72 -1.82
N LYS A 162 24.71 -8.89 -2.61
CA LYS A 162 25.59 -10.06 -2.52
C LYS A 162 26.36 -10.11 -1.20
N GLU A 163 26.84 -8.97 -0.72
CA GLU A 163 27.59 -8.88 0.56
C GLU A 163 26.71 -9.23 1.76
N VAL A 164 25.42 -8.85 1.74
CA VAL A 164 24.45 -9.21 2.80
C VAL A 164 23.78 -10.58 2.60
N GLY A 165 24.18 -11.33 1.57
CA GLY A 165 23.77 -12.72 1.38
C GLY A 165 22.45 -12.93 0.64
N LEU A 166 21.93 -11.93 -0.06
CA LEU A 166 20.73 -12.07 -0.86
C LEU A 166 20.94 -12.92 -2.12
N GLU A 167 19.89 -13.55 -2.61
CA GLU A 167 19.92 -14.39 -3.80
C GLU A 167 20.12 -13.54 -5.06
N ILE A 168 21.25 -13.75 -5.73
CA ILE A 168 21.57 -13.14 -7.02
C ILE A 168 21.28 -14.17 -8.12
N VAL A 169 20.57 -13.76 -9.15
CA VAL A 169 20.15 -14.61 -10.27
C VAL A 169 20.72 -14.12 -11.59
N ASP A 170 20.79 -15.02 -12.57
CA ASP A 170 21.04 -14.61 -13.95
C ASP A 170 19.89 -13.73 -14.47
N THR A 171 20.20 -12.74 -15.28
CA THR A 171 19.21 -11.79 -15.79
C THR A 171 18.09 -12.45 -16.60
N SER A 172 18.32 -13.64 -17.17
CA SER A 172 17.29 -14.44 -17.85
C SER A 172 16.16 -14.92 -16.93
N TYR A 173 16.38 -14.92 -15.60
CA TYR A 173 15.33 -15.23 -14.62
C TYR A 173 14.10 -14.33 -14.76
N PHE A 174 14.29 -13.07 -15.17
CA PHE A 174 13.22 -12.08 -15.32
C PHE A 174 12.56 -12.12 -16.70
N TYR A 175 13.09 -12.94 -17.62
CA TYR A 175 12.52 -13.07 -18.97
C TYR A 175 11.15 -13.75 -18.90
N THR A 176 10.14 -13.13 -19.50
CA THR A 176 8.86 -13.76 -19.81
C THR A 176 8.46 -13.44 -21.25
N GLU A 177 8.00 -14.43 -22.00
CA GLU A 177 7.60 -14.25 -23.41
C GLU A 177 6.53 -13.13 -23.53
N ARG A 178 5.56 -13.13 -22.65
CA ARG A 178 4.49 -12.11 -22.63
C ARG A 178 5.04 -10.67 -22.54
N ARG A 179 6.06 -10.44 -21.69
CA ARG A 179 6.68 -9.11 -21.54
C ARG A 179 7.57 -8.76 -22.72
N TRP A 180 8.23 -9.75 -23.29
CA TRP A 180 9.01 -9.58 -24.51
C TRP A 180 8.14 -9.22 -25.69
N GLU A 181 7.04 -9.95 -25.94
CA GLU A 181 6.05 -9.61 -26.95
C GLU A 181 5.43 -8.21 -26.73
N ALA A 182 5.15 -7.84 -25.48
CA ALA A 182 4.67 -6.53 -25.14
C ALA A 182 5.67 -5.43 -25.53
N LEU A 183 6.98 -5.62 -25.28
CA LEU A 183 8.00 -4.70 -25.76
C LEU A 183 7.96 -4.56 -27.29
N GLN A 184 7.90 -5.68 -28.02
CA GLN A 184 7.87 -5.67 -29.49
C GLN A 184 6.65 -4.92 -30.05
N LYS A 185 5.51 -5.01 -29.35
CA LYS A 185 4.28 -4.28 -29.69
C LYS A 185 4.31 -2.81 -29.26
N THR A 186 5.00 -2.51 -28.15
CA THR A 186 4.98 -1.19 -27.45
C THR A 186 5.93 -0.16 -28.08
N LEU A 187 6.55 -0.45 -29.20
CA LEU A 187 7.17 0.65 -29.97
C LEU A 187 6.16 1.77 -30.25
N ASN A 188 4.86 1.57 -29.94
CA ASN A 188 3.75 2.48 -30.14
C ASN A 188 2.76 2.64 -28.96
N GLU A 189 2.88 1.94 -27.82
CA GLU A 189 1.92 2.03 -26.70
C GLU A 189 2.57 1.87 -25.33
N ASP A 190 2.27 2.78 -24.39
CA ASP A 190 2.74 2.73 -23.00
C ASP A 190 1.89 1.79 -22.14
N LYS A 191 2.52 0.84 -21.41
CA LYS A 191 1.87 0.02 -20.39
C LYS A 191 2.65 0.08 -19.09
N ASN A 192 1.96 0.45 -18.02
CA ASN A 192 2.47 0.57 -16.67
C ASN A 192 1.98 -0.60 -15.79
N GLY A 193 2.59 -0.79 -14.66
CA GLY A 193 2.18 -1.68 -13.60
C GLY A 193 3.23 -1.66 -12.49
N THR A 194 2.81 -1.91 -11.27
CA THR A 194 3.63 -1.87 -10.06
C THR A 194 2.93 -2.74 -9.04
N VAL A 195 3.66 -3.38 -8.12
CA VAL A 195 3.05 -4.07 -6.98
C VAL A 195 3.33 -3.31 -5.70
N GLY A 196 2.41 -3.42 -4.73
CA GLY A 196 2.60 -2.81 -3.43
C GLY A 196 1.77 -3.45 -2.34
N CYS A 197 2.21 -3.22 -1.10
CA CYS A 197 1.56 -3.68 0.11
C CYS A 197 1.68 -2.62 1.19
N VAL A 198 0.59 -2.38 1.93
CA VAL A 198 0.58 -1.57 3.14
C VAL A 198 -0.07 -2.35 4.27
N VAL A 199 0.47 -2.23 5.48
CA VAL A 199 0.09 -3.02 6.65
C VAL A 199 -0.01 -2.15 7.88
N LEU A 200 -1.04 -2.39 8.69
CA LEU A 200 -1.13 -2.09 10.11
C LEU A 200 -1.01 -3.41 10.88
N ASP A 201 -0.05 -3.54 11.79
CA ASP A 201 0.12 -4.73 12.63
C ASP A 201 -0.58 -4.60 13.99
N LYS A 202 -0.52 -5.68 14.80
CA LYS A 202 -1.18 -5.74 16.11
C LYS A 202 -0.58 -4.78 17.15
N GLU A 203 0.67 -4.42 17.00
CA GLU A 203 1.37 -3.44 17.84
C GLU A 203 0.99 -2.00 17.47
N GLY A 204 0.28 -1.81 16.34
CA GLY A 204 -0.12 -0.50 15.82
C GLY A 204 0.93 0.15 14.92
N ASN A 205 1.90 -0.61 14.44
CA ASN A 205 2.89 -0.12 13.50
C ASN A 205 2.40 -0.19 12.07
N LEU A 206 2.76 0.82 11.30
CA LEU A 206 2.48 0.94 9.89
C LEU A 206 3.73 0.67 9.06
N ALA A 207 3.58 -0.05 7.96
CA ALA A 207 4.64 -0.22 6.98
C ALA A 207 4.09 -0.17 5.56
N ALA A 208 4.90 0.30 4.61
CA ALA A 208 4.60 0.33 3.20
C ALA A 208 5.76 -0.23 2.38
N GLY A 209 5.44 -0.93 1.29
CA GLY A 209 6.43 -1.40 0.32
C GLY A 209 5.87 -1.32 -1.09
N THR A 210 6.76 -1.04 -2.05
CA THR A 210 6.45 -0.92 -3.47
C THR A 210 7.57 -1.52 -4.30
N SER A 211 7.25 -2.30 -5.35
CA SER A 211 8.23 -2.92 -6.25
C SER A 211 7.75 -2.90 -7.70
N THR A 212 8.67 -2.67 -8.65
CA THR A 212 8.32 -2.50 -10.06
C THR A 212 9.47 -2.81 -11.02
N GLY A 213 9.12 -3.15 -12.27
CA GLY A 213 10.00 -3.06 -13.44
C GLY A 213 9.96 -1.70 -14.16
N GLY A 214 9.12 -0.76 -13.67
CA GLY A 214 8.89 0.54 -14.29
C GLY A 214 7.96 0.49 -15.49
N ARG A 215 8.23 1.32 -16.51
CA ARG A 215 7.45 1.39 -17.77
C ARG A 215 8.06 0.50 -18.85
N THR A 216 7.21 -0.16 -19.63
CA THR A 216 7.66 -0.88 -20.83
C THR A 216 8.37 0.09 -21.78
N ASN A 217 9.47 -0.35 -22.39
CA ASN A 217 10.25 0.47 -23.31
C ASN A 217 10.93 1.72 -22.68
N LYS A 218 11.09 1.73 -21.34
CA LYS A 218 11.80 2.84 -20.66
C LYS A 218 13.24 2.98 -21.18
N LYS A 219 13.72 4.22 -21.26
CA LYS A 219 15.04 4.59 -21.80
C LYS A 219 15.89 5.27 -20.74
N TYR A 220 17.18 5.34 -21.00
CA TYR A 220 18.14 6.20 -20.27
C TYR A 220 18.25 5.88 -18.75
N GLY A 221 17.92 4.65 -18.32
CA GLY A 221 17.89 4.30 -16.91
C GLY A 221 16.75 5.01 -16.13
N ARG A 222 15.59 5.22 -16.80
CA ARG A 222 14.44 5.88 -16.16
C ARG A 222 14.05 5.17 -14.90
N ILE A 223 13.96 5.90 -13.80
CA ILE A 223 13.43 5.50 -12.51
C ILE A 223 12.06 6.18 -12.33
N GLY A 224 11.06 5.41 -11.88
CA GLY A 224 9.74 5.90 -11.53
C GLY A 224 9.62 6.31 -10.06
N ASP A 225 8.37 6.42 -9.60
CA ASP A 225 8.03 6.78 -8.24
C ASP A 225 8.30 5.68 -7.21
N SER A 226 8.24 4.40 -7.62
CA SER A 226 8.26 3.25 -6.71
C SER A 226 9.45 3.20 -5.74
N PRO A 227 10.70 3.55 -6.11
CA PRO A 227 11.82 3.59 -5.18
C PRO A 227 11.97 4.94 -4.46
N ILE A 228 11.11 5.93 -4.76
CA ILE A 228 11.22 7.28 -4.20
C ILE A 228 10.31 7.42 -3.00
N ILE A 229 10.93 7.49 -1.80
CA ILE A 229 10.21 7.70 -0.55
C ILE A 229 9.47 9.05 -0.60
N GLY A 230 8.20 9.03 -0.24
CA GLY A 230 7.29 10.18 -0.33
C GLY A 230 6.55 10.29 -1.66
N ALA A 231 7.02 9.65 -2.74
CA ALA A 231 6.36 9.64 -4.03
C ALA A 231 5.51 8.37 -4.24
N GLY A 232 6.15 7.22 -4.39
CA GLY A 232 5.51 5.93 -4.62
C GLY A 232 5.32 5.09 -3.37
N ASN A 233 5.93 5.48 -2.25
CA ASN A 233 5.92 4.76 -0.99
C ASN A 233 6.10 5.71 0.19
N TYR A 234 5.27 5.58 1.23
CA TYR A 234 5.43 6.33 2.48
C TYR A 234 4.75 5.61 3.64
N ALA A 235 5.33 5.66 4.85
CA ALA A 235 4.71 5.17 6.07
C ALA A 235 5.03 6.08 7.25
N ASN A 236 4.01 6.36 8.09
CA ASN A 236 4.14 7.14 9.32
C ASN A 236 3.05 6.70 10.30
N ASN A 237 3.43 6.18 11.47
CA ASN A 237 2.50 5.71 12.50
C ASN A 237 1.54 6.78 13.01
N ASN A 238 1.85 8.06 12.81
CA ASN A 238 0.95 9.16 13.20
C ASN A 238 -0.19 9.38 12.20
N THR A 239 -0.05 8.90 10.96
CA THR A 239 -0.98 9.16 9.86
C THR A 239 -1.39 7.88 9.12
N CYS A 240 -0.62 7.49 8.10
CA CYS A 240 -0.94 6.34 7.24
C CYS A 240 0.30 5.71 6.60
N ALA A 241 0.11 4.50 6.07
CA ALA A 241 1.00 3.87 5.10
C ALA A 241 0.36 3.95 3.71
N VAL A 242 1.14 4.29 2.68
CA VAL A 242 0.70 4.49 1.29
C VAL A 242 1.64 3.78 0.34
N SER A 243 1.11 3.05 -0.63
CA SER A 243 1.82 2.52 -1.80
C SER A 243 1.10 2.92 -3.08
N ALA A 244 1.84 3.41 -4.06
CA ALA A 244 1.31 4.01 -5.27
C ALA A 244 1.63 3.21 -6.53
N THR A 245 0.80 3.37 -7.56
CA THR A 245 0.96 2.80 -8.89
C THR A 245 0.35 3.70 -9.95
N GLY A 246 1.08 3.98 -11.03
CA GLY A 246 0.57 4.84 -12.11
C GLY A 246 1.68 5.45 -12.95
N HIS A 247 1.44 6.66 -13.43
CA HIS A 247 2.40 7.43 -14.24
C HIS A 247 3.41 8.12 -13.30
N GLY A 248 4.50 7.43 -12.99
CA GLY A 248 5.47 7.78 -11.93
C GLY A 248 5.98 9.21 -11.94
N GLU A 249 6.11 9.83 -13.13
CA GLU A 249 6.57 11.21 -13.28
C GLU A 249 5.67 12.23 -12.55
N TYR A 250 4.35 11.98 -12.51
CA TYR A 250 3.41 12.81 -11.75
C TYR A 250 3.50 12.51 -10.25
N PHE A 251 3.60 11.24 -9.88
CA PHE A 251 3.73 10.83 -8.48
C PHE A 251 4.99 11.40 -7.83
N ILE A 252 6.11 11.47 -8.57
CA ILE A 252 7.36 12.10 -8.11
C ILE A 252 7.17 13.61 -7.95
N ARG A 253 6.66 14.29 -9.00
CA ARG A 253 6.53 15.75 -9.02
C ARG A 253 5.60 16.29 -7.93
N TYR A 254 4.58 15.53 -7.57
CA TYR A 254 3.58 15.90 -6.56
C TYR A 254 3.82 15.22 -5.21
N THR A 255 4.87 14.38 -5.06
CA THR A 255 5.19 13.65 -3.82
C THR A 255 3.96 12.96 -3.22
N VAL A 256 3.23 12.23 -4.07
CA VAL A 256 1.84 11.79 -3.84
C VAL A 256 1.66 11.03 -2.53
N ALA A 257 2.53 10.06 -2.23
CA ALA A 257 2.38 9.26 -1.02
C ALA A 257 2.53 10.11 0.26
N HIS A 258 3.50 11.02 0.31
CA HIS A 258 3.69 11.94 1.42
C HIS A 258 2.60 13.03 1.48
N ASP A 259 2.10 13.52 0.35
CA ASP A 259 1.07 14.56 0.30
C ASP A 259 -0.23 14.09 0.99
N ILE A 260 -0.62 12.81 0.81
CA ILE A 260 -1.75 12.20 1.53
C ILE A 260 -1.51 12.23 3.04
N SER A 261 -0.34 11.77 3.50
CA SER A 261 0.04 11.80 4.91
C SER A 261 0.06 13.23 5.48
N ALA A 262 0.62 14.20 4.74
CA ALA A 262 0.68 15.60 5.13
C ALA A 262 -0.70 16.26 5.25
N LEU A 263 -1.65 15.93 4.38
CA LEU A 263 -3.04 16.41 4.48
C LEU A 263 -3.73 15.86 5.74
N MET A 264 -3.47 14.61 6.11
CA MET A 264 -3.96 14.04 7.37
C MET A 264 -3.33 14.76 8.57
N GLU A 265 -2.00 14.96 8.57
CA GLU A 265 -1.25 15.53 9.69
C GLU A 265 -1.55 17.03 9.89
N TYR A 266 -1.51 17.82 8.81
CA TYR A 266 -1.58 19.28 8.91
C TYR A 266 -2.98 19.87 8.70
N LYS A 267 -3.89 19.09 8.07
CA LYS A 267 -5.26 19.52 7.79
C LYS A 267 -6.31 18.71 8.53
N ASN A 268 -5.89 17.68 9.29
CA ASN A 268 -6.79 16.76 9.98
C ASN A 268 -7.85 16.11 9.05
N MET A 269 -7.49 15.89 7.78
CA MET A 269 -8.33 15.18 6.83
C MET A 269 -8.35 13.69 7.17
N SER A 270 -9.46 13.02 6.93
CA SER A 270 -9.49 11.56 6.95
C SER A 270 -8.65 10.98 5.82
N LEU A 271 -8.22 9.71 5.96
CA LEU A 271 -7.48 9.01 4.92
C LEU A 271 -8.22 9.04 3.56
N GLN A 272 -9.54 8.83 3.57
CA GLN A 272 -10.33 8.83 2.35
C GLN A 272 -10.38 10.22 1.70
N GLU A 273 -10.65 11.29 2.47
CA GLU A 273 -10.68 12.65 1.93
C GLU A 273 -9.33 13.08 1.35
N ALA A 274 -8.22 12.77 2.04
CA ALA A 274 -6.88 13.07 1.56
C ALA A 274 -6.55 12.31 0.28
N SER A 275 -6.91 11.02 0.22
CA SER A 275 -6.71 10.17 -0.96
C SER A 275 -7.50 10.66 -2.17
N GLU A 276 -8.79 11.01 -1.98
CA GLU A 276 -9.65 11.54 -3.04
C GLU A 276 -9.11 12.87 -3.59
N LEU A 277 -8.76 13.80 -2.70
CA LEU A 277 -8.21 15.10 -3.10
C LEU A 277 -6.93 14.95 -3.94
N VAL A 278 -6.02 14.05 -3.52
CA VAL A 278 -4.75 13.90 -4.23
C VAL A 278 -4.92 13.15 -5.55
N ILE A 279 -5.67 12.05 -5.58
CA ILE A 279 -5.76 11.17 -6.75
C ILE A 279 -6.80 11.66 -7.76
N ASN A 280 -7.99 12.07 -7.29
CA ASN A 280 -9.10 12.40 -8.18
C ASN A 280 -9.21 13.88 -8.54
N ASP A 281 -8.58 14.78 -7.75
CA ASP A 281 -8.56 16.20 -8.06
C ASP A 281 -7.16 16.63 -8.56
N LYS A 282 -6.13 16.66 -7.69
CA LYS A 282 -4.78 17.17 -8.01
C LYS A 282 -4.11 16.44 -9.16
N LEU A 283 -4.11 15.10 -9.19
CA LEU A 283 -3.50 14.35 -10.28
C LEU A 283 -4.28 14.47 -11.58
N VAL A 284 -5.61 14.48 -11.53
CA VAL A 284 -6.46 14.66 -12.72
C VAL A 284 -6.24 16.04 -13.35
N GLU A 285 -6.20 17.11 -12.55
CA GLU A 285 -5.88 18.46 -13.02
C GLU A 285 -4.49 18.54 -13.68
N ALA A 286 -3.53 17.74 -13.17
CA ALA A 286 -2.19 17.64 -13.72
C ALA A 286 -2.08 16.71 -14.95
N ASN A 287 -3.15 16.06 -15.39
CA ASN A 287 -3.19 14.99 -16.38
C ASN A 287 -2.37 13.75 -15.97
N GLY A 288 -2.27 13.47 -14.66
CA GLY A 288 -1.67 12.27 -14.12
C GLY A 288 -2.71 11.18 -13.91
N ASP A 289 -2.35 9.93 -14.18
CA ASP A 289 -3.18 8.76 -13.97
C ASP A 289 -2.52 7.71 -13.06
N GLY A 290 -3.35 6.99 -12.30
CA GLY A 290 -2.91 5.95 -11.41
C GLY A 290 -3.82 5.80 -10.19
N GLY A 291 -3.25 5.28 -9.12
CA GLY A 291 -3.96 5.07 -7.85
C GLY A 291 -3.02 4.74 -6.70
N ILE A 292 -3.62 4.63 -5.54
CA ILE A 292 -2.94 4.24 -4.31
C ILE A 292 -3.73 3.16 -3.56
N ILE A 293 -3.01 2.43 -2.73
CA ILE A 293 -3.55 1.75 -1.58
C ILE A 293 -3.00 2.42 -0.33
N ALA A 294 -3.84 2.51 0.70
CA ALA A 294 -3.40 3.08 1.97
C ALA A 294 -4.14 2.45 3.16
N VAL A 295 -3.50 2.49 4.32
CA VAL A 295 -4.08 2.14 5.62
C VAL A 295 -3.65 3.16 6.66
N ASP A 296 -4.56 3.61 7.53
CA ASP A 296 -4.23 4.50 8.64
C ASP A 296 -4.02 3.75 9.96
N LYS A 297 -3.60 4.48 11.00
CA LYS A 297 -3.36 3.95 12.35
C LYS A 297 -4.60 3.36 13.03
N ASP A 298 -5.79 3.66 12.54
CA ASP A 298 -7.07 3.18 13.07
C ASP A 298 -7.62 1.98 12.25
N GLY A 299 -6.88 1.54 11.21
CA GLY A 299 -7.23 0.43 10.33
C GLY A 299 -8.26 0.79 9.25
N ASN A 300 -8.50 2.09 9.01
CA ASN A 300 -9.25 2.50 7.83
C ASN A 300 -8.37 2.30 6.59
N ILE A 301 -8.97 1.83 5.51
CA ILE A 301 -8.28 1.59 4.25
C ILE A 301 -8.79 2.51 3.16
N SER A 302 -7.90 2.91 2.25
CA SER A 302 -8.25 3.58 0.99
C SER A 302 -7.62 2.84 -0.18
N MET A 303 -8.39 2.69 -1.26
CA MET A 303 -7.96 2.10 -2.53
C MET A 303 -8.44 3.02 -3.66
N THR A 304 -7.93 4.24 -3.67
CA THR A 304 -8.38 5.32 -4.57
C THR A 304 -7.57 5.33 -5.86
N PHE A 305 -8.25 5.37 -7.01
CA PHE A 305 -7.62 5.41 -8.32
C PHE A 305 -8.50 6.13 -9.36
N ASN A 306 -7.87 6.82 -10.31
CA ASN A 306 -8.52 7.55 -11.40
C ASN A 306 -8.45 6.82 -12.76
N THR A 307 -7.79 5.67 -12.82
CA THR A 307 -7.77 4.75 -13.99
C THR A 307 -9.04 3.91 -14.07
N SER A 308 -9.21 3.13 -15.16
CA SER A 308 -10.37 2.22 -15.30
C SER A 308 -10.28 0.95 -14.46
N MET A 309 -9.07 0.56 -14.05
CA MET A 309 -8.83 -0.61 -13.22
C MET A 309 -7.63 -0.42 -12.28
N MET A 310 -7.65 -1.15 -11.18
CA MET A 310 -6.52 -1.41 -10.30
C MET A 310 -6.67 -2.81 -9.69
N PHE A 311 -5.70 -3.68 -9.91
CA PHE A 311 -5.61 -4.97 -9.23
C PHE A 311 -5.40 -4.74 -7.75
N ARG A 312 -6.31 -5.20 -6.88
CA ARG A 312 -6.25 -4.92 -5.44
C ARG A 312 -6.88 -6.02 -4.60
N ALA A 313 -6.35 -6.21 -3.40
CA ALA A 313 -6.91 -7.07 -2.37
C ALA A 313 -6.73 -6.45 -0.99
N TYR A 314 -7.59 -6.80 -0.04
CA TYR A 314 -7.48 -6.35 1.34
C TYR A 314 -8.03 -7.38 2.31
N ALA A 315 -7.61 -7.29 3.56
CA ALA A 315 -8.22 -7.98 4.70
C ALA A 315 -8.02 -7.17 5.98
N LYS A 316 -8.99 -7.29 6.90
CA LYS A 316 -8.97 -6.67 8.22
C LYS A 316 -9.24 -7.71 9.31
N SER A 317 -8.83 -7.41 10.53
CA SER A 317 -9.01 -8.31 11.68
C SER A 317 -10.48 -8.55 12.06
N ASN A 318 -11.39 -7.67 11.65
CA ASN A 318 -12.85 -7.83 11.85
C ASN A 318 -13.51 -8.82 10.87
N GLY A 319 -12.73 -9.42 9.95
CA GLY A 319 -13.21 -10.38 8.94
C GLY A 319 -13.61 -9.76 7.60
N GLU A 320 -13.53 -8.42 7.45
CA GLU A 320 -13.71 -7.80 6.14
C GLU A 320 -12.55 -8.14 5.22
N GLU A 321 -12.84 -8.65 4.04
CA GLU A 321 -11.84 -8.97 3.03
C GLU A 321 -12.39 -8.85 1.61
N GLY A 322 -11.52 -8.63 0.63
CA GLY A 322 -11.93 -8.55 -0.76
C GLY A 322 -10.79 -8.63 -1.75
N VAL A 323 -11.14 -8.95 -2.99
CA VAL A 323 -10.29 -8.89 -4.19
C VAL A 323 -11.08 -8.23 -5.30
N SER A 324 -10.49 -7.27 -6.00
CA SER A 324 -11.16 -6.55 -7.09
C SER A 324 -10.15 -6.12 -8.16
N ILE A 325 -10.62 -5.95 -9.39
CA ILE A 325 -9.81 -5.50 -10.54
C ILE A 325 -10.36 -4.20 -11.10
N PHE A 326 -11.64 -4.15 -11.40
CA PHE A 326 -12.32 -2.98 -11.99
C PHE A 326 -13.02 -2.13 -10.91
N LYS A 327 -13.50 -0.94 -11.32
CA LYS A 327 -14.37 -0.08 -10.48
C LYS A 327 -15.68 -0.78 -10.16
#